data_5ba5c07f7dcae338b261899f79df6c59
#
_entry.id   5ba5c07f7dcae338b261899f79df6c59
#
_cell.length_a   1.000
_cell.length_b   1.000
_cell.length_c   1.000
_cell.angle_alpha   90.00
_cell.angle_beta   90.00
_cell.angle_gamma   90.00
#
_symmetry.space_group_name_H-M   'P 1'
#
loop_
_entity.id
_entity.type
_entity.pdbx_description
1 polymer ?
#
loop_
_entity_poly.entity_id
_entity_poly.type
_entity_poly.pdbx_seq_one_letter_code
_entity_poly.pdbx_strand_id
1 'polypeptide(L)'
;MTKAVIVAAARTPVGSFLGSFANTPAHDLGAAVLREVVARAGIDPAEVSETILGQVLTAGQGQNPARQAHIKAGLPQEASAWLVNQVCGSGLRTVALAAQQVLLGDATVVLAGGQESMSLATHAAYLRAGQKMGDMQFIDTMIRDGLWDAFNGYHMGQTAENVANQWQIGRSQQDEFALASQNKAEAAQKEGRFDDEIVGITVKSRKGETIVDKDEYIRHGATLDSMQKLRPAFVKDGTVTAANASGLNDGAAAVMVMTEDEAARRGLTPLARIASYATAGLDPAIMGTGPIPASRRALEKAGWSVGDLDLVEANEAFAAQACAVNKDMGWDPSIVNVNGGAIAIGHPIGASGCRILNTLLFEMRRRDARKGLATLCIGGGMGVAMCLER
;
A
#
# COMPACT_ATOMS: atom_id res chain seq x y z
N MET A 1 16.50 -17.22 -19.06
CA MET A 1 16.86 -16.31 -17.94
C MET A 1 15.98 -16.66 -16.78
N THR A 2 16.53 -16.82 -15.59
CA THR A 2 15.76 -17.06 -14.37
C THR A 2 14.80 -15.89 -14.09
N LYS A 3 13.73 -16.14 -13.36
CA LYS A 3 12.70 -15.17 -13.04
C LYS A 3 12.71 -14.88 -11.52
N ALA A 4 12.26 -13.71 -11.13
CA ALA A 4 12.00 -13.42 -9.74
C ALA A 4 10.60 -13.92 -9.35
N VAL A 5 10.49 -14.59 -8.21
CA VAL A 5 9.24 -15.15 -7.69
C VAL A 5 9.00 -14.67 -6.26
N ILE A 6 7.72 -14.63 -5.89
CA ILE A 6 7.26 -14.38 -4.53
C ILE A 6 6.87 -15.73 -3.93
N VAL A 7 7.47 -16.11 -2.81
CA VAL A 7 7.24 -17.43 -2.17
C VAL A 7 6.41 -17.36 -0.90
N ALA A 8 6.38 -16.20 -0.24
CA ALA A 8 5.56 -15.97 0.95
C ALA A 8 5.10 -14.52 1.01
N ALA A 9 3.97 -14.29 1.66
CA ALA A 9 3.34 -12.98 1.81
C ALA A 9 2.56 -12.92 3.12
N ALA A 10 2.55 -11.76 3.76
CA ALA A 10 1.74 -11.46 4.94
C ALA A 10 1.52 -9.95 5.09
N ARG A 11 0.40 -9.57 5.71
CA ARG A 11 0.14 -8.20 6.14
C ARG A 11 -0.45 -8.14 7.55
N THR A 12 -0.33 -7.01 8.20
CA THR A 12 -1.13 -6.73 9.40
C THR A 12 -2.58 -6.44 9.01
N PRO A 13 -3.52 -6.47 9.95
CA PRO A 13 -4.74 -5.67 9.80
C PRO A 13 -4.38 -4.21 9.52
N VAL A 14 -5.26 -3.51 8.84
CA VAL A 14 -5.15 -2.05 8.67
C VAL A 14 -5.89 -1.37 9.82
N GLY A 15 -5.16 -0.64 10.66
CA GLY A 15 -5.69 0.14 11.77
C GLY A 15 -6.29 1.47 11.31
N SER A 16 -7.32 1.93 11.97
CA SER A 16 -7.85 3.28 11.81
C SER A 16 -6.91 4.32 12.44
N PHE A 17 -6.95 5.54 11.95
CA PHE A 17 -6.22 6.66 12.53
C PHE A 17 -6.60 6.83 14.01
N LEU A 18 -5.59 6.83 14.88
CA LEU A 18 -5.75 6.85 16.35
C LEU A 18 -6.59 5.68 16.91
N GLY A 19 -6.68 4.58 16.14
CA GLY A 19 -7.38 3.34 16.53
C GLY A 19 -6.50 2.36 17.27
N SER A 20 -6.66 1.07 16.97
CA SER A 20 -5.98 -0.02 17.70
C SER A 20 -4.45 0.07 17.67
N PHE A 21 -3.87 0.64 16.61
CA PHE A 21 -2.42 0.82 16.47
C PHE A 21 -1.92 2.22 16.84
N ALA A 22 -2.74 3.05 17.49
CA ALA A 22 -2.41 4.45 17.80
C ALA A 22 -1.05 4.66 18.51
N ASN A 23 -0.57 3.66 19.26
CA ASN A 23 0.70 3.71 19.98
C ASN A 23 1.72 2.66 19.49
N THR A 24 1.50 2.06 18.32
CA THR A 24 2.35 1.02 17.76
C THR A 24 3.25 1.63 16.69
N PRO A 25 4.57 1.69 16.91
CA PRO A 25 5.50 2.20 15.89
C PRO A 25 5.45 1.39 14.59
N ALA A 26 5.63 2.06 13.45
CA ALA A 26 5.63 1.41 12.14
C ALA A 26 6.58 0.22 12.07
N HIS A 27 7.79 0.35 12.64
CA HIS A 27 8.78 -0.73 12.65
C HIS A 27 8.42 -1.94 13.53
N ASP A 28 7.46 -1.82 14.45
CA ASP A 28 6.93 -2.97 15.21
C ASP A 28 5.93 -3.75 14.34
N LEU A 29 5.07 -3.04 13.59
CA LEU A 29 4.20 -3.64 12.58
C LEU A 29 5.03 -4.32 11.47
N GLY A 30 6.07 -3.63 10.99
CA GLY A 30 7.01 -4.17 10.02
C GLY A 30 7.71 -5.44 10.52
N ALA A 31 8.19 -5.45 11.76
CA ALA A 31 8.84 -6.63 12.36
C ALA A 31 7.88 -7.83 12.44
N ALA A 32 6.61 -7.61 12.73
CA ALA A 32 5.61 -8.66 12.79
C ALA A 32 5.42 -9.34 11.42
N VAL A 33 5.24 -8.57 10.35
CA VAL A 33 5.06 -9.12 9.00
C VAL A 33 6.32 -9.77 8.47
N LEU A 34 7.52 -9.23 8.75
CA LEU A 34 8.79 -9.84 8.35
C LEU A 34 8.95 -11.22 8.99
N ARG A 35 8.69 -11.33 10.30
CA ARG A 35 8.74 -12.60 11.04
C ARG A 35 7.75 -13.62 10.47
N GLU A 36 6.52 -13.19 10.22
CA GLU A 36 5.48 -14.04 9.67
C GLU A 36 5.82 -14.55 8.27
N VAL A 37 6.34 -13.70 7.40
CA VAL A 37 6.75 -14.09 6.02
C VAL A 37 7.85 -15.14 6.05
N VAL A 38 8.83 -14.99 6.93
CA VAL A 38 9.91 -15.99 7.11
C VAL A 38 9.34 -17.31 7.63
N ALA A 39 8.44 -17.25 8.61
CA ALA A 39 7.77 -18.44 9.15
C ALA A 39 6.93 -19.16 8.09
N ARG A 40 6.15 -18.43 7.29
CA ARG A 40 5.34 -19.00 6.18
C ARG A 40 6.20 -19.63 5.08
N ALA A 41 7.37 -19.05 4.81
CA ALA A 41 8.31 -19.63 3.85
C ALA A 41 9.03 -20.87 4.39
N GLY A 42 9.06 -21.06 5.71
CA GLY A 42 9.80 -22.16 6.35
C GLY A 42 11.32 -22.07 6.13
N ILE A 43 11.86 -20.84 6.00
CA ILE A 43 13.29 -20.57 5.80
C ILE A 43 13.92 -20.18 7.12
N ASP A 44 15.18 -20.60 7.35
CA ASP A 44 15.95 -20.11 8.50
C ASP A 44 16.11 -18.57 8.38
N PRO A 45 15.75 -17.81 9.41
CA PRO A 45 15.98 -16.37 9.44
C PRO A 45 17.42 -15.95 9.07
N ALA A 46 18.43 -16.77 9.43
CA ALA A 46 19.82 -16.53 9.10
C ALA A 46 20.14 -16.50 7.59
N GLU A 47 19.26 -17.04 6.76
CA GLU A 47 19.42 -17.07 5.30
C GLU A 47 18.87 -15.83 4.58
N VAL A 48 18.21 -14.92 5.30
CA VAL A 48 17.73 -13.66 4.72
C VAL A 48 18.94 -12.77 4.40
N SER A 49 19.08 -12.44 3.13
CA SER A 49 20.23 -11.64 2.62
C SER A 49 20.00 -10.13 2.79
N GLU A 50 18.76 -9.66 2.66
CA GLU A 50 18.45 -8.24 2.68
C GLU A 50 16.97 -7.99 3.02
N THR A 51 16.69 -6.80 3.59
CA THR A 51 15.32 -6.31 3.82
C THR A 51 15.15 -4.91 3.23
N ILE A 52 14.11 -4.72 2.42
CA ILE A 52 13.78 -3.44 1.79
C ILE A 52 12.35 -3.06 2.16
N LEU A 53 12.16 -2.01 2.96
CA LEU A 53 10.82 -1.57 3.36
C LEU A 53 10.52 -0.15 2.88
N GLY A 54 9.28 0.07 2.47
CA GLY A 54 8.72 1.38 2.21
C GLY A 54 8.21 2.03 3.50
N GLN A 55 8.50 3.31 3.68
CA GLN A 55 7.88 4.14 4.72
C GLN A 55 8.02 5.61 4.34
N VAL A 56 6.99 6.40 4.55
CA VAL A 56 6.96 7.83 4.20
C VAL A 56 7.22 8.70 5.41
N LEU A 57 6.55 8.43 6.52
CA LEU A 57 6.56 9.26 7.73
C LEU A 57 7.64 8.74 8.69
N THR A 58 8.86 9.25 8.53
CA THR A 58 10.04 8.77 9.28
C THR A 58 10.53 9.73 10.36
N ALA A 59 9.95 10.93 10.45
CA ALA A 59 10.36 11.93 11.43
C ALA A 59 10.18 11.42 12.86
N GLY A 60 11.26 11.47 13.67
CA GLY A 60 11.24 11.00 15.06
C GLY A 60 11.20 9.48 15.26
N GLN A 61 11.24 8.69 14.18
CA GLN A 61 11.18 7.21 14.27
C GLN A 61 12.53 6.53 14.59
N GLY A 62 13.58 7.31 14.76
CA GLY A 62 14.96 6.81 14.96
C GLY A 62 15.67 6.52 13.64
N GLN A 63 16.89 5.97 13.75
CA GLN A 63 17.68 5.63 12.57
C GLN A 63 17.07 4.46 11.82
N ASN A 64 16.88 4.63 10.50
CA ASN A 64 16.51 3.56 9.57
C ASN A 64 15.43 2.61 10.13
N PRO A 65 14.15 3.01 10.11
CA PRO A 65 13.07 2.17 10.63
C PRO A 65 12.95 0.78 9.98
N ALA A 66 13.41 0.60 8.73
CA ALA A 66 13.50 -0.73 8.11
C ALA A 66 14.53 -1.62 8.84
N ARG A 67 15.69 -1.05 9.21
CA ARG A 67 16.68 -1.78 10.00
C ARG A 67 16.16 -2.13 11.39
N GLN A 68 15.40 -1.22 12.02
CA GLN A 68 14.77 -1.51 13.30
C GLN A 68 13.77 -2.67 13.20
N ALA A 69 12.93 -2.69 12.16
CA ALA A 69 12.00 -3.79 11.90
C ALA A 69 12.75 -5.11 11.66
N HIS A 70 13.80 -5.09 10.85
CA HIS A 70 14.64 -6.23 10.55
C HIS A 70 15.23 -6.89 11.84
N ILE A 71 15.87 -6.09 12.68
CA ILE A 71 16.47 -6.59 13.93
C ILE A 71 15.38 -7.07 14.91
N LYS A 72 14.28 -6.33 15.05
CA LYS A 72 13.15 -6.73 15.89
C LYS A 72 12.45 -8.01 15.39
N ALA A 73 12.53 -8.30 14.11
CA ALA A 73 12.02 -9.54 13.54
C ALA A 73 12.90 -10.76 13.89
N GLY A 74 14.11 -10.55 14.45
CA GLY A 74 15.07 -11.61 14.74
C GLY A 74 15.91 -12.03 13.53
N LEU A 75 16.01 -11.16 12.52
CA LEU A 75 16.81 -11.39 11.31
C LEU A 75 18.29 -11.10 11.56
N PRO A 76 19.21 -11.68 10.75
CA PRO A 76 20.64 -11.61 11.01
C PRO A 76 21.16 -10.17 10.94
N GLN A 77 21.99 -9.80 11.91
CA GLN A 77 22.59 -8.47 11.93
C GLN A 77 23.60 -8.22 10.80
N GLU A 78 24.09 -9.29 10.20
CA GLU A 78 25.01 -9.29 9.05
C GLU A 78 24.32 -8.91 7.75
N ALA A 79 23.02 -9.19 7.63
CA ALA A 79 22.22 -8.80 6.47
C ALA A 79 21.85 -7.32 6.54
N SER A 80 21.86 -6.63 5.40
CA SER A 80 21.51 -5.21 5.34
C SER A 80 19.99 -4.97 5.32
N ALA A 81 19.59 -3.77 5.75
CA ALA A 81 18.20 -3.33 5.64
C ALA A 81 18.16 -1.83 5.36
N TRP A 82 17.26 -1.41 4.48
CA TRP A 82 17.15 -0.01 4.08
C TRP A 82 15.71 0.38 3.68
N LEU A 83 15.50 1.68 3.61
CA LEU A 83 14.20 2.31 3.44
C LEU A 83 14.03 2.93 2.07
N VAL A 84 12.82 2.81 1.51
CA VAL A 84 12.40 3.50 0.28
C VAL A 84 11.27 4.46 0.59
N ASN A 85 11.38 5.69 0.12
CA ASN A 85 10.28 6.64 0.07
C ASN A 85 9.99 6.99 -1.39
N GLN A 86 8.92 6.44 -1.93
CA GLN A 86 8.25 6.84 -3.16
C GLN A 86 6.78 7.11 -2.86
N VAL A 87 6.50 7.80 -1.74
CA VAL A 87 5.16 8.08 -1.21
C VAL A 87 4.28 6.81 -1.23
N CYS A 88 3.06 6.86 -1.79
CA CYS A 88 2.13 5.72 -1.83
C CYS A 88 2.68 4.48 -2.57
N GLY A 89 3.62 4.66 -3.49
CA GLY A 89 4.24 3.59 -4.28
C GLY A 89 5.33 2.81 -3.55
N SER A 90 5.80 3.29 -2.40
CA SER A 90 6.96 2.75 -1.69
C SER A 90 6.92 1.23 -1.52
N GLY A 91 5.83 0.69 -0.98
CA GLY A 91 5.70 -0.74 -0.70
C GLY A 91 5.70 -1.64 -1.94
N LEU A 92 5.21 -1.18 -3.09
CA LEU A 92 5.30 -1.94 -4.34
C LEU A 92 6.67 -1.76 -5.02
N ARG A 93 7.27 -0.57 -4.86
CA ARG A 93 8.60 -0.28 -5.37
C ARG A 93 9.67 -1.16 -4.71
N THR A 94 9.56 -1.44 -3.41
CA THR A 94 10.49 -2.33 -2.71
C THR A 94 10.52 -3.74 -3.30
N VAL A 95 9.35 -4.26 -3.71
CA VAL A 95 9.25 -5.58 -4.34
C VAL A 95 9.94 -5.58 -5.72
N ALA A 96 9.80 -4.50 -6.49
CA ALA A 96 10.52 -4.35 -7.75
C ALA A 96 12.04 -4.28 -7.55
N LEU A 97 12.50 -3.61 -6.50
CA LEU A 97 13.93 -3.54 -6.14
C LEU A 97 14.44 -4.91 -5.65
N ALA A 98 13.67 -5.63 -4.84
CA ALA A 98 14.01 -6.99 -4.44
C ALA A 98 14.17 -7.93 -5.65
N ALA A 99 13.25 -7.83 -6.62
CA ALA A 99 13.37 -8.59 -7.87
C ALA A 99 14.67 -8.26 -8.62
N GLN A 100 15.08 -6.99 -8.65
CA GLN A 100 16.36 -6.57 -9.26
C GLN A 100 17.55 -7.19 -8.52
N GLN A 101 17.58 -7.12 -7.18
CA GLN A 101 18.66 -7.65 -6.36
C GLN A 101 18.88 -9.16 -6.59
N VAL A 102 17.79 -9.94 -6.57
CA VAL A 102 17.90 -11.39 -6.78
C VAL A 102 18.27 -11.76 -8.21
N LEU A 103 17.80 -11.00 -9.21
CA LEU A 103 18.13 -11.25 -10.62
C LEU A 103 19.55 -10.86 -11.00
N LEU A 104 20.13 -9.87 -10.30
CA LEU A 104 21.54 -9.44 -10.47
C LEU A 104 22.49 -10.34 -9.69
N GLY A 105 21.99 -11.14 -8.74
CA GLY A 105 22.80 -11.99 -7.88
C GLY A 105 23.43 -11.26 -6.69
N ASP A 106 22.99 -10.02 -6.41
CA ASP A 106 23.46 -9.24 -5.26
C ASP A 106 22.89 -9.78 -3.93
N ALA A 107 21.72 -10.41 -3.99
CA ALA A 107 21.05 -11.06 -2.86
C ALA A 107 20.36 -12.35 -3.29
N THR A 108 20.20 -13.30 -2.36
CA THR A 108 19.56 -14.59 -2.63
C THR A 108 18.12 -14.63 -2.13
N VAL A 109 17.87 -14.17 -0.91
CA VAL A 109 16.55 -14.12 -0.26
C VAL A 109 16.32 -12.70 0.23
N VAL A 110 15.34 -12.01 -0.34
CA VAL A 110 15.03 -10.62 0.00
C VAL A 110 13.64 -10.51 0.58
N LEU A 111 13.53 -9.86 1.74
CA LEU A 111 12.25 -9.44 2.29
C LEU A 111 11.94 -8.03 1.80
N ALA A 112 10.80 -7.85 1.16
CA ALA A 112 10.37 -6.58 0.62
C ALA A 112 8.95 -6.24 1.06
N GLY A 113 8.66 -4.96 1.27
CA GLY A 113 7.33 -4.56 1.69
C GLY A 113 7.25 -3.11 2.10
N GLY A 114 6.37 -2.82 3.04
CA GLY A 114 6.25 -1.48 3.59
C GLY A 114 5.56 -1.49 4.94
N GLN A 115 5.78 -0.42 5.68
CA GLN A 115 5.23 -0.17 7.00
C GLN A 115 4.88 1.31 7.11
N GLU A 116 3.83 1.64 7.86
CA GLU A 116 3.45 3.00 8.14
C GLU A 116 2.69 3.11 9.46
N SER A 117 2.93 4.18 10.20
CA SER A 117 2.07 4.59 11.30
C SER A 117 1.76 6.07 11.12
N MET A 118 0.57 6.35 10.57
CA MET A 118 0.10 7.73 10.41
C MET A 118 -0.35 8.30 11.75
N SER A 119 -0.79 7.44 12.67
CA SER A 119 -1.18 7.82 14.03
C SER A 119 0.00 8.35 14.87
N LEU A 120 1.22 7.89 14.61
CA LEU A 120 2.43 8.33 15.32
C LEU A 120 3.26 9.36 14.51
N ALA A 121 2.71 9.92 13.45
CA ALA A 121 3.35 11.03 12.75
C ALA A 121 3.57 12.21 13.68
N THR A 122 4.77 12.76 13.65
CA THR A 122 5.17 13.84 14.57
C THR A 122 4.76 15.20 14.06
N HIS A 123 4.70 16.16 14.98
CA HIS A 123 4.76 17.58 14.62
C HIS A 123 6.20 18.08 14.77
N ALA A 124 6.70 18.82 13.78
CA ALA A 124 8.09 19.29 13.73
C ALA A 124 8.17 20.82 13.70
N ALA A 125 9.27 21.36 14.19
CA ALA A 125 9.57 22.77 14.13
C ALA A 125 11.05 23.00 13.80
N TYR A 126 11.36 24.06 13.04
CA TYR A 126 12.73 24.46 12.69
C TYR A 126 13.34 25.31 13.82
N LEU A 127 13.96 24.67 14.81
CA LEU A 127 14.42 25.32 16.04
C LEU A 127 15.94 25.50 16.14
N ARG A 128 16.75 24.93 15.22
CA ARG A 128 18.21 25.00 15.35
C ARG A 128 18.77 26.43 15.24
N ALA A 129 18.11 27.31 14.50
CA ALA A 129 18.47 28.74 14.41
C ALA A 129 17.93 29.57 15.57
N GLY A 130 17.13 28.98 16.46
CA GLY A 130 16.44 29.66 17.56
C GLY A 130 15.22 30.47 17.12
N GLN A 131 14.38 30.82 18.09
CA GLN A 131 13.24 31.72 17.95
C GLN A 131 13.51 32.99 18.72
N LYS A 132 13.82 34.09 18.02
CA LYS A 132 14.20 35.33 18.67
C LYS A 132 13.02 36.09 19.31
N MET A 133 11.83 36.03 18.69
CA MET A 133 10.63 36.75 19.15
C MET A 133 9.40 36.18 18.41
N GLY A 134 8.22 36.22 19.06
CA GLY A 134 6.95 35.79 18.50
C GLY A 134 6.61 34.34 18.73
N ASP A 135 5.50 33.89 18.15
CA ASP A 135 4.96 32.54 18.31
C ASP A 135 5.77 31.51 17.53
N MET A 136 5.72 30.26 18.00
CA MET A 136 6.31 29.10 17.33
C MET A 136 5.23 28.31 16.61
N GLN A 137 5.49 27.98 15.36
CA GLN A 137 4.61 27.10 14.57
C GLN A 137 5.17 25.69 14.50
N PHE A 138 4.29 24.70 14.72
CA PHE A 138 4.58 23.29 14.46
C PHE A 138 3.97 22.89 13.13
N ILE A 139 4.71 22.07 12.38
CA ILE A 139 4.30 21.52 11.10
C ILE A 139 3.83 20.08 11.34
N ASP A 140 2.60 19.76 10.96
CA ASP A 140 2.14 18.38 10.91
C ASP A 140 2.87 17.66 9.77
N THR A 141 3.76 16.71 10.14
CA THR A 141 4.58 15.99 9.16
C THR A 141 3.75 14.98 8.36
N MET A 142 2.63 14.48 8.91
CA MET A 142 1.73 13.61 8.15
C MET A 142 1.14 14.35 6.94
N ILE A 143 0.69 15.58 7.15
CA ILE A 143 0.18 16.42 6.06
C ILE A 143 1.34 16.86 5.16
N ARG A 144 2.39 17.43 5.72
CA ARG A 144 3.48 18.06 4.95
C ARG A 144 4.23 17.06 4.07
N ASP A 145 4.55 15.88 4.59
CA ASP A 145 5.42 14.91 3.92
C ASP A 145 4.63 13.81 3.19
N GLY A 146 3.38 13.54 3.63
CA GLY A 146 2.55 12.48 3.06
C GLY A 146 1.39 12.93 2.19
N LEU A 147 0.75 14.09 2.49
CA LEU A 147 -0.55 14.45 1.93
C LEU A 147 -0.57 15.83 1.23
N TRP A 148 0.57 16.49 1.12
CA TRP A 148 0.70 17.82 0.53
C TRP A 148 1.42 17.78 -0.81
N ASP A 149 0.83 18.35 -1.84
CA ASP A 149 1.51 18.59 -3.10
C ASP A 149 2.54 19.70 -2.92
N ALA A 150 3.82 19.32 -2.91
CA ALA A 150 4.93 20.23 -2.70
C ALA A 150 5.15 21.21 -3.87
N PHE A 151 4.64 20.89 -5.06
CA PHE A 151 4.80 21.68 -6.27
C PHE A 151 3.71 22.74 -6.42
N ASN A 152 2.47 22.36 -6.15
CA ASN A 152 1.29 23.21 -6.32
C ASN A 152 0.81 23.85 -5.00
N GLY A 153 1.32 23.40 -3.85
CA GLY A 153 1.05 24.03 -2.55
C GLY A 153 -0.35 23.77 -2.00
N TYR A 154 -0.92 22.59 -2.24
CA TYR A 154 -2.23 22.20 -1.72
C TYR A 154 -2.31 20.72 -1.31
N HIS A 155 -3.37 20.35 -0.61
CA HIS A 155 -3.61 18.97 -0.15
C HIS A 155 -3.90 18.03 -1.33
N MET A 156 -3.54 16.74 -1.20
CA MET A 156 -3.81 15.70 -2.21
C MET A 156 -5.29 15.60 -2.61
N GLY A 157 -6.22 15.97 -1.72
CA GLY A 157 -7.63 16.05 -2.07
C GLY A 157 -7.96 17.05 -3.18
N GLN A 158 -7.18 18.14 -3.32
CA GLN A 158 -7.30 19.06 -4.45
C GLN A 158 -6.90 18.38 -5.76
N THR A 159 -5.87 17.52 -5.76
CA THR A 159 -5.51 16.74 -6.96
C THR A 159 -6.64 15.80 -7.39
N ALA A 160 -7.40 15.25 -6.43
CA ALA A 160 -8.56 14.43 -6.71
C ALA A 160 -9.70 15.23 -7.35
N GLU A 161 -9.93 16.47 -6.88
CA GLU A 161 -10.89 17.40 -7.52
C GLU A 161 -10.45 17.78 -8.96
N ASN A 162 -9.15 17.97 -9.17
CA ASN A 162 -8.61 18.22 -10.51
C ASN A 162 -8.90 17.05 -11.46
N VAL A 163 -8.70 15.82 -11.00
CA VAL A 163 -9.03 14.60 -11.75
C VAL A 163 -10.54 14.51 -11.99
N ALA A 164 -11.36 14.74 -10.96
CA ALA A 164 -12.82 14.73 -11.08
C ALA A 164 -13.28 15.70 -12.18
N ASN A 165 -12.74 16.91 -12.20
CA ASN A 165 -13.07 17.93 -13.20
C ASN A 165 -12.59 17.53 -14.60
N GLN A 166 -11.35 17.08 -14.75
CA GLN A 166 -10.78 16.77 -16.07
C GLN A 166 -11.39 15.53 -16.71
N TRP A 167 -11.72 14.49 -15.90
CA TRP A 167 -12.36 13.25 -16.38
C TRP A 167 -13.88 13.27 -16.32
N GLN A 168 -14.47 14.39 -15.83
CA GLN A 168 -15.93 14.56 -15.68
C GLN A 168 -16.54 13.49 -14.78
N ILE A 169 -15.90 13.24 -13.62
CA ILE A 169 -16.38 12.30 -12.61
C ILE A 169 -17.20 13.05 -11.56
N GLY A 170 -18.49 12.91 -11.61
CA GLY A 170 -19.41 13.60 -10.69
C GLY A 170 -19.43 13.00 -9.28
N ARG A 171 -20.01 13.74 -8.33
CA ARG A 171 -20.16 13.35 -6.93
C ARG A 171 -20.91 12.01 -6.77
N SER A 172 -22.04 11.81 -7.46
CA SER A 172 -22.83 10.57 -7.37
C SER A 172 -22.00 9.34 -7.75
N GLN A 173 -21.26 9.43 -8.86
CA GLN A 173 -20.41 8.36 -9.34
C GLN A 173 -19.30 8.01 -8.33
N GLN A 174 -18.72 9.01 -7.66
CA GLN A 174 -17.72 8.80 -6.62
C GLN A 174 -18.32 8.11 -5.40
N ASP A 175 -19.48 8.53 -4.93
CA ASP A 175 -20.16 7.94 -3.78
C ASP A 175 -20.63 6.50 -4.06
N GLU A 176 -21.14 6.23 -5.26
CA GLU A 176 -21.52 4.88 -5.70
C GLU A 176 -20.31 3.94 -5.77
N PHE A 177 -19.18 4.43 -6.29
CA PHE A 177 -17.92 3.68 -6.30
C PHE A 177 -17.44 3.37 -4.88
N ALA A 178 -17.46 4.37 -4.00
CA ALA A 178 -17.06 4.21 -2.60
C ALA A 178 -17.96 3.22 -1.85
N LEU A 179 -19.27 3.28 -2.07
CA LEU A 179 -20.21 2.32 -1.50
C LEU A 179 -19.95 0.91 -2.01
N ALA A 180 -19.66 0.74 -3.30
CA ALA A 180 -19.32 -0.57 -3.86
C ALA A 180 -18.04 -1.14 -3.22
N SER A 181 -17.01 -0.30 -3.00
CA SER A 181 -15.78 -0.69 -2.28
C SER A 181 -16.08 -1.13 -0.85
N GLN A 182 -16.91 -0.37 -0.09
CA GLN A 182 -17.31 -0.74 1.27
C GLN A 182 -18.07 -2.07 1.31
N ASN A 183 -19.04 -2.27 0.42
CA ASN A 183 -19.83 -3.49 0.37
C ASN A 183 -18.98 -4.72 0.03
N LYS A 184 -18.02 -4.59 -0.91
CA LYS A 184 -17.07 -5.65 -1.25
C LYS A 184 -16.18 -6.00 -0.06
N ALA A 185 -15.65 -5.01 0.66
CA ALA A 185 -14.78 -5.21 1.81
C ALA A 185 -15.53 -5.84 3.00
N GLU A 186 -16.75 -5.37 3.27
CA GLU A 186 -17.61 -5.96 4.29
C GLU A 186 -17.91 -7.43 4.00
N ALA A 187 -18.28 -7.76 2.76
CA ALA A 187 -18.52 -9.15 2.35
C ALA A 187 -17.25 -9.99 2.47
N ALA A 188 -16.11 -9.50 1.99
CA ALA A 188 -14.83 -10.18 2.07
C ALA A 188 -14.42 -10.48 3.52
N GLN A 189 -14.57 -9.51 4.42
CA GLN A 189 -14.26 -9.70 5.84
C GLN A 189 -15.23 -10.70 6.50
N LYS A 190 -16.53 -10.65 6.22
CA LYS A 190 -17.51 -11.61 6.75
C LYS A 190 -17.29 -13.03 6.26
N GLU A 191 -16.79 -13.18 5.04
CA GLU A 191 -16.49 -14.48 4.42
C GLU A 191 -15.08 -15.01 4.75
N GLY A 192 -14.30 -14.27 5.54
CA GLY A 192 -12.94 -14.65 5.92
C GLY A 192 -11.92 -14.62 4.78
N ARG A 193 -12.19 -13.83 3.72
CA ARG A 193 -11.29 -13.78 2.54
C ARG A 193 -9.93 -13.16 2.85
N PHE A 194 -9.80 -12.40 3.95
CA PHE A 194 -8.55 -11.79 4.40
C PHE A 194 -7.78 -12.64 5.42
N ASP A 195 -8.37 -13.73 5.94
CA ASP A 195 -7.80 -14.48 7.05
C ASP A 195 -6.43 -15.09 6.72
N ASP A 196 -6.25 -15.57 5.48
CA ASP A 196 -4.98 -16.15 5.03
C ASP A 196 -3.85 -15.11 4.87
N GLU A 197 -4.18 -13.85 4.59
CA GLU A 197 -3.17 -12.82 4.35
C GLU A 197 -2.80 -12.04 5.61
N ILE A 198 -3.67 -12.01 6.61
CA ILE A 198 -3.50 -11.25 7.85
C ILE A 198 -2.70 -12.05 8.88
N VAL A 199 -1.76 -11.36 9.55
CA VAL A 199 -1.15 -11.79 10.81
C VAL A 199 -1.69 -10.95 11.95
N GLY A 200 -2.24 -11.59 12.98
CA GLY A 200 -2.75 -10.89 14.17
C GLY A 200 -1.63 -10.20 14.96
N ILE A 201 -1.89 -8.99 15.41
CA ILE A 201 -0.96 -8.16 16.18
C ILE A 201 -1.42 -8.06 17.63
N THR A 202 -0.55 -8.48 18.55
CA THR A 202 -0.81 -8.30 19.98
C THR A 202 -0.50 -6.85 20.38
N VAL A 203 -1.53 -6.13 20.80
CA VAL A 203 -1.41 -4.75 21.29
C VAL A 203 -1.54 -4.74 22.80
N LYS A 204 -0.58 -4.11 23.48
CA LYS A 204 -0.56 -3.95 24.93
C LYS A 204 -1.23 -2.64 25.34
N SER A 205 -2.13 -2.70 26.28
CA SER A 205 -2.78 -1.53 26.88
C SER A 205 -2.79 -1.61 28.41
N ARG A 206 -3.23 -0.55 29.06
CA ARG A 206 -3.44 -0.58 30.53
C ARG A 206 -4.49 -1.61 30.96
N LYS A 207 -5.37 -2.05 30.06
CA LYS A 207 -6.44 -3.03 30.30
C LYS A 207 -6.01 -4.47 30.00
N GLY A 208 -4.77 -4.69 29.55
CA GLY A 208 -4.23 -5.99 29.18
C GLY A 208 -3.79 -6.04 27.70
N GLU A 209 -3.59 -7.26 27.22
CA GLU A 209 -3.24 -7.55 25.84
C GLU A 209 -4.49 -7.88 25.02
N THR A 210 -4.54 -7.37 23.79
CA THR A 210 -5.61 -7.65 22.82
C THR A 210 -4.98 -8.01 21.48
N ILE A 211 -5.49 -9.04 20.83
CA ILE A 211 -5.08 -9.39 19.47
C ILE A 211 -5.98 -8.62 18.50
N VAL A 212 -5.36 -7.84 17.62
CA VAL A 212 -6.02 -7.18 16.49
C VAL A 212 -5.73 -8.04 15.26
N ASP A 213 -6.77 -8.66 14.70
CA ASP A 213 -6.71 -9.63 13.60
C ASP A 213 -7.66 -9.31 12.44
N LYS A 214 -8.31 -8.15 12.46
CA LYS A 214 -9.24 -7.69 11.42
C LYS A 214 -8.98 -6.25 11.03
N ASP A 215 -9.20 -5.93 9.76
CA ASP A 215 -9.17 -4.57 9.26
C ASP A 215 -10.23 -3.73 10.00
N GLU A 216 -9.79 -2.66 10.62
CA GLU A 216 -10.59 -1.84 11.53
C GLU A 216 -11.37 -0.75 10.80
N TYR A 217 -10.93 -0.35 9.60
CA TYR A 217 -11.47 0.82 8.91
C TYR A 217 -12.75 0.54 8.11
N ILE A 218 -13.08 -0.71 7.82
CA ILE A 218 -14.26 -1.12 7.03
C ILE A 218 -15.54 -0.65 7.75
N ARG A 219 -16.37 0.12 7.05
CA ARG A 219 -17.63 0.66 7.56
C ARG A 219 -18.78 -0.28 7.22
N HIS A 220 -19.08 -1.19 8.14
CA HIS A 220 -20.19 -2.13 7.98
C HIS A 220 -21.53 -1.42 7.88
N GLY A 221 -22.37 -1.86 6.94
CA GLY A 221 -23.70 -1.29 6.71
C GLY A 221 -23.69 0.11 6.11
N ALA A 222 -22.63 0.49 5.39
CA ALA A 222 -22.56 1.76 4.68
C ALA A 222 -23.74 1.91 3.68
N THR A 223 -24.28 3.12 3.54
CA THR A 223 -25.39 3.42 2.62
C THR A 223 -25.08 4.64 1.77
N LEU A 224 -25.63 4.70 0.56
CA LEU A 224 -25.48 5.84 -0.34
C LEU A 224 -26.02 7.13 0.29
N ASP A 225 -27.17 7.05 0.95
CA ASP A 225 -27.81 8.18 1.65
C ASP A 225 -26.87 8.78 2.73
N SER A 226 -26.16 7.94 3.49
CA SER A 226 -25.20 8.42 4.48
C SER A 226 -23.98 9.12 3.85
N MET A 227 -23.51 8.65 2.70
CA MET A 227 -22.36 9.24 1.99
C MET A 227 -22.75 10.58 1.33
N GLN A 228 -23.92 10.65 0.71
CA GLN A 228 -24.41 11.86 0.02
C GLN A 228 -24.65 13.05 0.96
N LYS A 229 -24.91 12.80 2.25
CA LYS A 229 -25.05 13.85 3.29
C LYS A 229 -23.76 14.53 3.68
N LEU A 230 -22.60 13.96 3.33
CA LEU A 230 -21.31 14.52 3.68
C LEU A 230 -20.97 15.75 2.83
N ARG A 231 -20.36 16.74 3.50
CA ARG A 231 -19.87 17.94 2.82
C ARG A 231 -18.54 17.66 2.13
N PRO A 232 -18.24 18.37 1.03
CA PRO A 232 -16.90 18.36 0.43
C PRO A 232 -15.83 18.70 1.47
N ALA A 233 -14.69 17.98 1.42
CA ALA A 233 -13.67 18.07 2.46
C ALA A 233 -12.52 19.03 2.10
N PHE A 234 -12.26 19.26 0.81
CA PHE A 234 -11.05 19.95 0.35
C PHE A 234 -11.32 21.26 -0.39
N VAL A 235 -12.40 21.32 -1.14
CA VAL A 235 -12.80 22.48 -1.94
C VAL A 235 -14.25 22.82 -1.63
N LYS A 236 -14.53 24.11 -1.47
CA LYS A 236 -15.91 24.58 -1.36
C LYS A 236 -16.67 24.19 -2.64
N ASP A 237 -17.82 23.58 -2.48
CA ASP A 237 -18.64 23.09 -3.59
C ASP A 237 -17.94 21.99 -4.45
N GLY A 238 -16.95 21.31 -3.89
CA GLY A 238 -16.25 20.18 -4.50
C GLY A 238 -17.04 18.87 -4.44
N THR A 239 -16.38 17.79 -4.85
CA THR A 239 -17.00 16.45 -4.96
C THR A 239 -16.40 15.43 -4.01
N VAL A 240 -15.16 15.66 -3.55
CA VAL A 240 -14.43 14.73 -2.70
C VAL A 240 -14.80 14.91 -1.23
N THR A 241 -15.16 13.81 -0.57
CA THR A 241 -15.61 13.79 0.82
C THR A 241 -14.82 12.76 1.63
N ALA A 242 -15.02 12.75 2.95
CA ALA A 242 -14.44 11.72 3.83
C ALA A 242 -14.98 10.29 3.57
N ALA A 243 -16.06 10.12 2.80
CA ALA A 243 -16.60 8.80 2.46
C ALA A 243 -16.09 8.27 1.12
N ASN A 244 -15.67 9.14 0.21
CA ASN A 244 -15.16 8.76 -1.12
C ASN A 244 -13.67 9.03 -1.29
N ALA A 245 -12.96 9.20 -0.17
CA ALA A 245 -11.49 9.23 -0.05
C ALA A 245 -11.03 8.08 0.84
N SER A 246 -9.80 7.63 0.64
CA SER A 246 -9.16 6.66 1.54
C SER A 246 -8.90 7.27 2.93
N GLY A 247 -8.75 6.43 3.95
CA GLY A 247 -8.47 6.84 5.31
C GLY A 247 -7.00 7.16 5.57
N LEU A 248 -6.77 7.71 6.76
CA LEU A 248 -5.48 7.76 7.43
C LEU A 248 -5.36 6.47 8.26
N ASN A 249 -4.30 5.71 8.05
CA ASN A 249 -4.25 4.35 8.58
C ASN A 249 -2.84 3.93 8.99
N ASP A 250 -2.78 2.89 9.82
CA ASP A 250 -1.58 2.24 10.29
C ASP A 250 -1.53 0.80 9.76
N GLY A 251 -0.36 0.31 9.37
CA GLY A 251 -0.26 -1.07 8.91
C GLY A 251 1.09 -1.39 8.27
N ALA A 252 1.31 -2.68 8.02
CA ALA A 252 2.50 -3.19 7.33
C ALA A 252 2.14 -4.38 6.45
N ALA A 253 2.92 -4.59 5.41
CA ALA A 253 2.82 -5.76 4.54
C ALA A 253 4.21 -6.12 4.02
N ALA A 254 4.48 -7.41 3.86
CA ALA A 254 5.75 -7.90 3.32
C ALA A 254 5.55 -9.13 2.44
N VAL A 255 6.53 -9.35 1.58
CA VAL A 255 6.69 -10.54 0.75
C VAL A 255 8.14 -11.01 0.80
N MET A 256 8.37 -12.30 0.51
CA MET A 256 9.69 -12.87 0.29
C MET A 256 9.92 -13.09 -1.19
N VAL A 257 11.02 -12.54 -1.71
CA VAL A 257 11.41 -12.59 -3.11
C VAL A 257 12.72 -13.36 -3.26
N MET A 258 12.79 -14.25 -4.23
CA MET A 258 14.00 -14.96 -4.65
C MET A 258 13.92 -15.30 -6.14
N THR A 259 14.95 -15.93 -6.68
CA THR A 259 14.87 -16.46 -8.05
C THR A 259 14.04 -17.75 -8.07
N GLU A 260 13.46 -18.07 -9.24
CA GLU A 260 12.72 -19.32 -9.47
C GLU A 260 13.62 -20.55 -9.22
N ASP A 261 14.89 -20.48 -9.65
CA ASP A 261 15.88 -21.53 -9.44
C ASP A 261 16.17 -21.74 -7.94
N GLU A 262 16.26 -20.66 -7.17
CA GLU A 262 16.47 -20.73 -5.72
C GLU A 262 15.24 -21.29 -4.99
N ALA A 263 14.03 -20.90 -5.40
CA ALA A 263 12.80 -21.46 -4.86
C ALA A 263 12.72 -22.98 -5.13
N ALA A 264 13.04 -23.39 -6.35
CA ALA A 264 13.10 -24.81 -6.73
C ALA A 264 14.15 -25.60 -5.90
N ARG A 265 15.35 -25.04 -5.72
CA ARG A 265 16.42 -25.65 -4.91
C ARG A 265 15.97 -25.88 -3.46
N ARG A 266 15.12 -25.00 -2.94
CA ARG A 266 14.56 -25.08 -1.58
C ARG A 266 13.28 -25.93 -1.49
N GLY A 267 12.74 -26.39 -2.60
CA GLY A 267 11.46 -27.11 -2.64
C GLY A 267 10.25 -26.20 -2.33
N LEU A 268 10.38 -24.88 -2.54
CA LEU A 268 9.31 -23.91 -2.31
C LEU A 268 8.44 -23.75 -3.55
N THR A 269 7.13 -23.70 -3.34
CA THR A 269 6.17 -23.39 -4.41
C THR A 269 5.91 -21.87 -4.43
N PRO A 270 6.23 -21.17 -5.52
CA PRO A 270 5.93 -19.75 -5.64
C PRO A 270 4.43 -19.45 -5.56
N LEU A 271 4.08 -18.36 -4.89
CA LEU A 271 2.72 -17.79 -4.94
C LEU A 271 2.45 -17.19 -6.32
N ALA A 272 3.45 -16.48 -6.87
CA ALA A 272 3.42 -15.94 -8.22
C ALA A 272 4.84 -15.57 -8.68
N ARG A 273 5.00 -15.47 -9.99
CA ARG A 273 6.15 -14.91 -10.67
C ARG A 273 5.93 -13.42 -10.95
N ILE A 274 6.95 -12.60 -10.79
CA ILE A 274 6.94 -11.20 -11.21
C ILE A 274 7.21 -11.16 -12.71
N ALA A 275 6.13 -10.97 -13.49
CA ALA A 275 6.21 -10.95 -14.95
C ALA A 275 6.85 -9.64 -15.45
N SER A 276 6.46 -8.51 -14.87
CA SER A 276 7.03 -7.20 -15.15
C SER A 276 6.71 -6.20 -14.04
N TYR A 277 7.38 -5.06 -14.08
CA TYR A 277 7.02 -3.87 -13.30
C TYR A 277 7.43 -2.60 -14.06
N ALA A 278 6.75 -1.49 -13.75
CA ALA A 278 7.05 -0.18 -14.32
C ALA A 278 6.69 0.95 -13.36
N THR A 279 7.37 2.08 -13.55
CA THR A 279 7.01 3.36 -12.97
C THR A 279 6.79 4.38 -14.08
N ALA A 280 6.00 5.41 -13.81
CA ALA A 280 5.77 6.50 -14.72
C ALA A 280 5.67 7.81 -13.95
N GLY A 281 6.12 8.91 -14.55
CA GLY A 281 5.89 10.27 -14.09
C GLY A 281 4.82 10.95 -14.93
N LEU A 282 4.10 11.91 -14.32
CA LEU A 282 3.10 12.76 -14.95
C LEU A 282 2.96 14.07 -14.17
N ASP A 283 2.04 14.94 -14.61
CA ASP A 283 1.76 16.20 -13.92
C ASP A 283 1.30 15.94 -12.45
N PRO A 284 1.98 16.53 -11.45
CA PRO A 284 1.58 16.43 -10.05
C PRO A 284 0.13 16.83 -9.77
N ALA A 285 -0.40 17.80 -10.49
CA ALA A 285 -1.78 18.28 -10.33
C ALA A 285 -2.86 17.21 -10.56
N ILE A 286 -2.53 16.16 -11.31
CA ILE A 286 -3.40 15.02 -11.61
C ILE A 286 -2.76 13.69 -11.23
N MET A 287 -1.97 13.68 -10.15
CA MET A 287 -1.20 12.51 -9.69
C MET A 287 -2.03 11.21 -9.62
N GLY A 288 -3.33 11.34 -9.33
CA GLY A 288 -4.27 10.22 -9.23
C GLY A 288 -4.33 9.34 -10.49
N THR A 289 -3.96 9.86 -11.64
CA THR A 289 -3.95 9.12 -12.91
C THR A 289 -2.64 8.39 -13.21
N GLY A 290 -1.67 8.45 -12.30
CA GLY A 290 -0.38 7.73 -12.39
C GLY A 290 -0.48 6.23 -12.69
N PRO A 291 -1.49 5.49 -12.20
CA PRO A 291 -1.71 4.10 -12.57
C PRO A 291 -1.84 3.86 -14.08
N ILE A 292 -2.41 4.80 -14.83
CA ILE A 292 -2.64 4.64 -16.27
C ILE A 292 -1.33 4.43 -17.04
N PRO A 293 -0.36 5.39 -17.05
CA PRO A 293 0.88 5.19 -17.77
C PRO A 293 1.77 4.10 -17.15
N ALA A 294 1.71 3.89 -15.82
CA ALA A 294 2.50 2.84 -15.18
C ALA A 294 2.00 1.44 -15.56
N SER A 295 0.68 1.21 -15.53
CA SER A 295 0.07 -0.08 -15.92
C SER A 295 0.28 -0.38 -17.40
N ARG A 296 0.09 0.59 -18.30
CA ARG A 296 0.35 0.42 -19.74
C ARG A 296 1.80 -0.02 -20.00
N ARG A 297 2.77 0.62 -19.35
CA ARG A 297 4.19 0.23 -19.45
C ARG A 297 4.49 -1.15 -18.87
N ALA A 298 3.84 -1.51 -17.74
CA ALA A 298 4.04 -2.83 -17.15
C ALA A 298 3.44 -3.93 -18.04
N LEU A 299 2.24 -3.73 -18.58
CA LEU A 299 1.60 -4.65 -19.52
C LEU A 299 2.44 -4.81 -20.80
N GLU A 300 2.92 -3.72 -21.40
CA GLU A 300 3.80 -3.75 -22.56
C GLU A 300 5.06 -4.60 -22.30
N LYS A 301 5.73 -4.40 -21.14
CA LYS A 301 6.90 -5.20 -20.75
C LYS A 301 6.59 -6.68 -20.54
N ALA A 302 5.38 -7.01 -20.08
CA ALA A 302 4.93 -8.39 -19.93
C ALA A 302 4.50 -9.02 -21.26
N GLY A 303 4.30 -8.22 -22.31
CA GLY A 303 3.70 -8.65 -23.58
C GLY A 303 2.19 -8.94 -23.43
N TRP A 304 1.52 -8.24 -22.51
CA TRP A 304 0.10 -8.44 -22.22
C TRP A 304 -0.75 -7.24 -22.68
N SER A 305 -2.00 -7.53 -23.02
CA SER A 305 -3.07 -6.55 -23.16
C SER A 305 -3.89 -6.43 -21.88
N VAL A 306 -4.74 -5.41 -21.77
CA VAL A 306 -5.69 -5.26 -20.65
C VAL A 306 -6.66 -6.46 -20.57
N GLY A 307 -7.05 -7.00 -21.72
CA GLY A 307 -7.96 -8.15 -21.79
C GLY A 307 -7.34 -9.49 -21.36
N ASP A 308 -6.03 -9.54 -21.13
CA ASP A 308 -5.35 -10.73 -20.61
C ASP A 308 -5.42 -10.83 -19.08
N LEU A 309 -5.85 -9.77 -18.38
CA LEU A 309 -5.88 -9.71 -16.93
C LEU A 309 -7.09 -10.47 -16.36
N ASP A 310 -6.84 -11.32 -15.38
CA ASP A 310 -7.87 -12.00 -14.59
C ASP A 310 -8.26 -11.22 -13.34
N LEU A 311 -7.30 -10.49 -12.73
CA LEU A 311 -7.50 -9.69 -11.52
C LEU A 311 -6.66 -8.43 -11.54
N VAL A 312 -7.21 -7.36 -10.96
CA VAL A 312 -6.53 -6.07 -10.76
C VAL A 312 -6.74 -5.58 -9.34
N GLU A 313 -5.65 -5.20 -8.68
CA GLU A 313 -5.66 -4.42 -7.45
C GLU A 313 -5.14 -3.01 -7.76
N ALA A 314 -6.04 -2.05 -7.89
CA ALA A 314 -5.73 -0.64 -8.11
C ALA A 314 -6.04 0.15 -6.85
N ASN A 315 -5.04 0.80 -6.25
CA ASN A 315 -5.22 1.51 -5.00
C ASN A 315 -6.23 2.67 -5.13
N GLU A 316 -7.19 2.72 -4.22
CA GLU A 316 -8.26 3.71 -4.19
C GLU A 316 -7.88 4.86 -3.24
N ALA A 317 -6.92 5.72 -3.64
CA ALA A 317 -6.61 6.90 -2.84
C ALA A 317 -7.81 7.85 -2.75
N PHE A 318 -8.53 7.99 -3.86
CA PHE A 318 -9.80 8.74 -3.99
C PHE A 318 -10.71 8.04 -5.00
N ALA A 319 -12.02 8.07 -4.79
CA ALA A 319 -12.99 7.52 -5.76
C ALA A 319 -12.91 8.23 -7.12
N ALA A 320 -12.71 9.55 -7.12
CA ALA A 320 -12.51 10.33 -8.34
C ALA A 320 -11.38 9.77 -9.21
N GLN A 321 -10.23 9.53 -8.57
CA GLN A 321 -9.05 8.96 -9.22
C GLN A 321 -9.30 7.52 -9.69
N ALA A 322 -9.91 6.68 -8.85
CA ALA A 322 -10.17 5.29 -9.21
C ALA A 322 -11.13 5.15 -10.41
N CYS A 323 -12.19 5.97 -10.44
CA CYS A 323 -13.10 6.05 -11.57
C CYS A 323 -12.41 6.49 -12.86
N ALA A 324 -11.52 7.50 -12.79
CA ALA A 324 -10.76 7.98 -13.95
C ALA A 324 -9.81 6.90 -14.49
N VAL A 325 -9.11 6.20 -13.60
CA VAL A 325 -8.22 5.10 -13.96
C VAL A 325 -8.99 3.95 -14.60
N ASN A 326 -10.12 3.53 -14.01
CA ASN A 326 -10.96 2.47 -14.57
C ASN A 326 -11.46 2.84 -15.98
N LYS A 327 -11.90 4.08 -16.18
CA LYS A 327 -12.36 4.59 -17.47
C LYS A 327 -11.28 4.54 -18.54
N ASP A 328 -10.08 5.04 -18.23
CA ASP A 328 -8.99 5.16 -19.21
C ASP A 328 -8.24 3.86 -19.49
N MET A 329 -8.20 2.94 -18.51
CA MET A 329 -7.65 1.61 -18.70
C MET A 329 -8.59 0.69 -19.47
N GLY A 330 -9.92 0.89 -19.36
CA GLY A 330 -10.90 0.09 -20.06
C GLY A 330 -10.95 -1.37 -19.62
N TRP A 331 -10.47 -1.69 -18.41
CA TRP A 331 -10.59 -3.03 -17.86
C TRP A 331 -12.00 -3.31 -17.33
N ASP A 332 -12.33 -4.60 -17.20
CA ASP A 332 -13.61 -5.00 -16.61
C ASP A 332 -13.66 -4.65 -15.11
N PRO A 333 -14.61 -3.80 -14.66
CA PRO A 333 -14.74 -3.45 -13.24
C PRO A 333 -15.00 -4.65 -12.32
N SER A 334 -15.47 -5.78 -12.85
CA SER A 334 -15.75 -7.00 -12.07
C SER A 334 -14.48 -7.71 -11.59
N ILE A 335 -13.33 -7.48 -12.24
CA ILE A 335 -12.03 -8.03 -11.83
C ILE A 335 -11.20 -7.05 -10.99
N VAL A 336 -11.70 -5.82 -10.77
CA VAL A 336 -10.96 -4.77 -10.06
C VAL A 336 -11.39 -4.73 -8.59
N ASN A 337 -10.40 -4.77 -7.69
CA ASN A 337 -10.61 -4.66 -6.24
C ASN A 337 -11.81 -5.50 -5.78
N VAL A 338 -11.76 -6.77 -6.08
CA VAL A 338 -12.89 -7.70 -5.89
C VAL A 338 -13.26 -7.91 -4.41
N ASN A 339 -12.35 -7.55 -3.51
CA ASN A 339 -12.53 -7.58 -2.06
C ASN A 339 -12.63 -6.16 -1.45
N GLY A 340 -12.96 -5.15 -2.27
CA GLY A 340 -12.88 -3.75 -1.85
C GLY A 340 -11.45 -3.20 -1.91
N GLY A 341 -11.29 -1.89 -1.83
CA GLY A 341 -10.00 -1.22 -1.92
C GLY A 341 -9.76 -0.25 -0.75
N ALA A 342 -8.83 0.68 -0.93
CA ALA A 342 -8.34 1.55 0.15
C ALA A 342 -9.40 2.50 0.73
N ILE A 343 -10.46 2.82 0.02
CA ILE A 343 -11.58 3.60 0.56
C ILE A 343 -12.25 2.86 1.72
N ALA A 344 -12.32 1.52 1.63
CA ALA A 344 -12.91 0.67 2.65
C ALA A 344 -11.88 0.10 3.63
N ILE A 345 -10.77 -0.44 3.12
CA ILE A 345 -9.77 -1.15 3.93
C ILE A 345 -8.81 -0.17 4.60
N GLY A 346 -8.47 0.94 3.93
CA GLY A 346 -7.53 1.94 4.42
C GLY A 346 -6.24 2.06 3.59
N HIS A 347 -5.47 3.14 3.86
CA HIS A 347 -4.30 3.52 3.07
C HIS A 347 -3.09 3.89 3.95
N PRO A 348 -2.45 2.93 4.64
CA PRO A 348 -1.16 3.16 5.30
C PRO A 348 -0.09 3.40 4.22
N ILE A 349 0.26 4.68 3.96
CA ILE A 349 0.87 5.17 2.70
C ILE A 349 2.06 4.31 2.26
N GLY A 350 3.08 4.17 3.11
CA GLY A 350 4.30 3.43 2.77
C GLY A 350 4.12 1.91 2.65
N ALA A 351 3.05 1.37 3.26
CA ALA A 351 2.74 -0.06 3.22
C ALA A 351 1.80 -0.46 2.06
N SER A 352 0.99 0.49 1.57
CA SER A 352 -0.15 0.21 0.69
C SER A 352 0.21 -0.56 -0.57
N GLY A 353 1.36 -0.28 -1.18
CA GLY A 353 1.78 -0.99 -2.39
C GLY A 353 1.97 -2.49 -2.17
N CYS A 354 2.56 -2.89 -1.05
CA CYS A 354 2.69 -4.29 -0.69
C CYS A 354 1.37 -4.86 -0.12
N ARG A 355 0.53 -4.04 0.54
CA ARG A 355 -0.79 -4.44 1.02
C ARG A 355 -1.68 -4.91 -0.15
N ILE A 356 -1.81 -4.12 -1.21
CA ILE A 356 -2.61 -4.51 -2.39
C ILE A 356 -2.01 -5.72 -3.10
N LEU A 357 -0.67 -5.82 -3.14
CA LEU A 357 0.02 -6.97 -3.72
C LEU A 357 -0.30 -8.27 -2.95
N ASN A 358 -0.34 -8.22 -1.60
CA ASN A 358 -0.76 -9.36 -0.77
C ASN A 358 -2.18 -9.79 -1.13
N THR A 359 -3.14 -8.87 -1.14
CA THR A 359 -4.53 -9.18 -1.50
C THR A 359 -4.63 -9.79 -2.89
N LEU A 360 -3.89 -9.23 -3.88
CA LEU A 360 -3.84 -9.80 -5.23
C LEU A 360 -3.33 -11.24 -5.25
N LEU A 361 -2.22 -11.54 -4.56
CA LEU A 361 -1.61 -12.87 -4.50
C LEU A 361 -2.58 -13.91 -3.93
N PHE A 362 -3.21 -13.60 -2.79
CA PHE A 362 -4.14 -14.51 -2.14
C PHE A 362 -5.43 -14.71 -2.95
N GLU A 363 -5.95 -13.66 -3.58
CA GLU A 363 -7.14 -13.73 -4.41
C GLU A 363 -6.86 -14.46 -5.73
N MET A 364 -5.69 -14.27 -6.36
CA MET A 364 -5.26 -15.07 -7.51
C MET A 364 -5.22 -16.56 -7.17
N ARG A 365 -4.71 -16.91 -5.99
CA ARG A 365 -4.70 -18.32 -5.53
C ARG A 365 -6.11 -18.85 -5.33
N ARG A 366 -7.01 -18.07 -4.69
CA ARG A 366 -8.39 -18.48 -4.38
C ARG A 366 -9.22 -18.73 -5.63
N ARG A 367 -9.03 -17.90 -6.67
CA ARG A 367 -9.80 -17.98 -7.94
C ARG A 367 -9.11 -18.79 -9.03
N ASP A 368 -7.93 -19.34 -8.76
CA ASP A 368 -7.04 -19.94 -9.78
C ASP A 368 -6.76 -18.96 -10.97
N ALA A 369 -6.69 -17.67 -10.66
CA ALA A 369 -6.38 -16.61 -11.63
C ALA A 369 -4.90 -16.70 -12.04
N ARG A 370 -4.62 -16.45 -13.31
CA ARG A 370 -3.29 -16.63 -13.89
C ARG A 370 -2.52 -15.33 -14.02
N LYS A 371 -3.17 -14.24 -14.40
CA LYS A 371 -2.56 -12.94 -14.67
C LYS A 371 -3.17 -11.86 -13.80
N GLY A 372 -2.36 -11.23 -12.98
CA GLY A 372 -2.77 -10.16 -12.07
C GLY A 372 -1.95 -8.90 -12.24
N LEU A 373 -2.54 -7.75 -11.91
CA LEU A 373 -1.91 -6.43 -11.91
C LEU A 373 -2.16 -5.73 -10.57
N ALA A 374 -1.08 -5.25 -9.94
CA ALA A 374 -1.16 -4.31 -8.81
C ALA A 374 -0.66 -2.93 -9.26
N THR A 375 -1.38 -1.84 -8.93
CA THR A 375 -0.99 -0.49 -9.33
C THR A 375 -1.43 0.58 -8.34
N LEU A 376 -0.64 1.66 -8.22
CA LEU A 376 -0.93 2.81 -7.36
C LEU A 376 -0.61 4.12 -8.04
N CYS A 377 -1.39 5.15 -7.72
CA CYS A 377 -1.00 6.54 -7.89
C CYS A 377 -0.03 6.94 -6.77
N ILE A 378 0.78 7.94 -7.03
CA ILE A 378 1.84 8.39 -6.13
C ILE A 378 1.82 9.91 -6.10
N GLY A 379 1.78 10.50 -4.89
CA GLY A 379 1.91 11.94 -4.69
C GLY A 379 3.16 12.50 -5.36
N GLY A 380 3.07 13.71 -5.91
CA GLY A 380 4.12 14.32 -6.71
C GLY A 380 4.08 13.95 -8.20
N GLY A 381 3.00 13.31 -8.67
CA GLY A 381 2.79 13.01 -10.10
C GLY A 381 3.55 11.79 -10.58
N MET A 382 3.31 10.64 -9.97
CA MET A 382 3.91 9.37 -10.37
C MET A 382 2.90 8.22 -10.30
N GLY A 383 3.27 7.09 -10.88
CA GLY A 383 2.57 5.81 -10.74
C GLY A 383 3.54 4.63 -10.73
N VAL A 384 3.12 3.53 -10.12
CA VAL A 384 3.84 2.25 -10.12
C VAL A 384 2.85 1.12 -10.43
N ALA A 385 3.31 0.14 -11.19
CA ALA A 385 2.53 -1.06 -11.50
C ALA A 385 3.43 -2.30 -11.54
N MET A 386 2.86 -3.45 -11.20
CA MET A 386 3.50 -4.77 -11.23
C MET A 386 2.54 -5.81 -11.79
N CYS A 387 2.98 -6.57 -12.78
CA CYS A 387 2.28 -7.72 -13.35
C CYS A 387 2.78 -9.00 -12.70
N LEU A 388 1.85 -9.84 -12.26
CA LEU A 388 2.10 -11.15 -11.67
C LEU A 388 1.51 -12.26 -12.53
N GLU A 389 2.19 -13.40 -12.54
CA GLU A 389 1.76 -14.60 -13.27
C GLU A 389 1.87 -15.84 -12.38
N ARG A 390 0.83 -16.73 -12.44
CA ARG A 390 0.80 -18.04 -11.77
C ARG A 390 0.79 -19.17 -12.76
#